data_af8ee0f9c1fcaf82aab0c894af1822d8
#
_entry.id   af8ee0f9c1fcaf82aab0c894af1822d8
#
_cell.length_a   1.000
_cell.length_b   1.000
_cell.length_c   1.000
_cell.angle_alpha   90.00
_cell.angle_beta   90.00
_cell.angle_gamma   90.00
#
_symmetry.space_group_name_H-M   'P 1'
#
loop_
_entity.id
_entity.type
_entity.pdbx_description
1 polymer ?
#
loop_
_entity_poly.entity_id
_entity_poly.type
_entity_poly.pdbx_seq_one_letter_code
_entity_poly.pdbx_strand_id
1 'polypeptide(L)'
;MAVGAALGIVMQRGRFCVTGMLRDVFLQKQGRGLVAFFIVIAVHAIGLAALTSLGVISPEYRTFAPLAVALGGFIFGLAIILAGGCASGTWYRSGEGLVGSWFALLFYGLSAAAMKSGFLSGFNDKLKEWDTGWTTLPQTLGVSAWWFAIPFALATAFIAQRYLARDAAKPKVTLEQPWYRKPLHPYTAGAVVGLLGVLAWPLSAATGRNDGLGITTPSAHLMSYITTGEGRFLNWGTLLVLGILVGSYIAAKVAGEFRIRVPDGRTSVRAIIGGIGMGVGASLAGGCTVGNGMVQTSLFSYQGWVAMAFIALGVFVGAKLWLKPSGVKQGAAKGAGGVYTTDESISEPQLAGVEPRQSEVEEAPKFNIVSASSGVGLKTKPKQDTTARPLGEGRYILDTLGDVCPFPLIEAKQAMSELNSGEELILSLIHISEPTRR
;
A
#
# COMPACT_ATOMS: atom_id res chain seq x y z
N MET A 1 -7.08 17.47 11.62
CA MET A 1 -5.90 16.65 11.98
C MET A 1 -6.25 15.37 12.76
N ALA A 2 -7.08 15.38 13.79
CA ALA A 2 -7.37 14.20 14.63
C ALA A 2 -7.88 12.98 13.81
N VAL A 3 -8.88 13.18 12.92
CA VAL A 3 -9.38 12.12 12.03
C VAL A 3 -8.27 11.57 11.13
N GLY A 4 -7.41 12.45 10.60
CA GLY A 4 -6.26 12.03 9.79
C GLY A 4 -5.26 11.20 10.59
N ALA A 5 -4.96 11.60 11.83
CA ALA A 5 -4.07 10.85 12.70
C ALA A 5 -4.63 9.47 13.05
N ALA A 6 -5.93 9.39 13.40
CA ALA A 6 -6.59 8.11 13.62
C ALA A 6 -6.54 7.22 12.38
N LEU A 7 -6.81 7.79 11.19
CA LEU A 7 -6.73 7.08 9.92
C LEU A 7 -5.30 6.58 9.65
N GLY A 8 -4.28 7.39 9.91
CA GLY A 8 -2.87 7.03 9.78
C GLY A 8 -2.47 5.89 10.70
N ILE A 9 -2.90 5.92 11.96
CA ILE A 9 -2.67 4.84 12.95
C ILE A 9 -3.31 3.54 12.46
N VAL A 10 -4.58 3.58 12.07
CA VAL A 10 -5.31 2.38 11.63
C VAL A 10 -4.74 1.80 10.35
N MET A 11 -4.39 2.65 9.37
CA MET A 11 -3.77 2.19 8.11
C MET A 11 -2.40 1.58 8.34
N GLN A 12 -1.60 2.16 9.23
CA GLN A 12 -0.29 1.64 9.59
C GLN A 12 -0.41 0.29 10.32
N ARG A 13 -1.23 0.22 11.39
CA ARG A 13 -1.41 -1.01 12.19
C ARG A 13 -2.12 -2.14 11.44
N GLY A 14 -3.08 -1.79 10.57
CA GLY A 14 -3.80 -2.74 9.72
C GLY A 14 -3.12 -3.09 8.41
N ARG A 15 -1.96 -2.48 8.11
CA ARG A 15 -1.28 -2.60 6.80
C ARG A 15 -2.26 -2.38 5.64
N PHE A 16 -3.18 -1.42 5.83
CA PHE A 16 -4.31 -1.20 4.94
C PHE A 16 -3.90 -0.44 3.69
N CYS A 17 -3.65 -1.16 2.59
CA CYS A 17 -3.25 -0.58 1.30
C CYS A 17 -4.02 -1.23 0.16
N VAL A 18 -4.84 -0.44 -0.53
CA VAL A 18 -5.68 -0.93 -1.65
C VAL A 18 -4.85 -1.51 -2.79
N THR A 19 -3.66 -0.96 -3.08
CA THR A 19 -2.73 -1.53 -4.06
C THR A 19 -2.36 -2.97 -3.72
N GLY A 20 -1.99 -3.22 -2.44
CA GLY A 20 -1.68 -4.57 -1.98
C GLY A 20 -2.88 -5.50 -2.10
N MET A 21 -4.06 -5.04 -1.68
CA MET A 21 -5.30 -5.83 -1.71
C MET A 21 -5.67 -6.26 -3.14
N LEU A 22 -5.64 -5.34 -4.11
CA LEU A 22 -5.91 -5.64 -5.52
C LEU A 22 -4.83 -6.55 -6.12
N ARG A 23 -3.56 -6.24 -5.87
CA ARG A 23 -2.43 -7.05 -6.35
C ARG A 23 -2.51 -8.50 -5.84
N ASP A 24 -2.82 -8.70 -4.56
CA ASP A 24 -2.86 -10.02 -3.94
C ASP A 24 -4.00 -10.89 -4.53
N VAL A 25 -5.08 -10.27 -4.99
CA VAL A 25 -6.13 -10.96 -5.76
C VAL A 25 -5.57 -11.53 -7.07
N PHE A 26 -4.79 -10.72 -7.81
CA PHE A 26 -4.32 -11.12 -9.14
C PHE A 26 -3.10 -12.04 -9.10
N LEU A 27 -2.15 -11.81 -8.18
CA LEU A 27 -0.91 -12.58 -8.09
C LEU A 27 -1.01 -13.78 -7.15
N GLN A 28 -1.67 -13.61 -5.99
CA GLN A 28 -1.72 -14.63 -4.95
C GLN A 28 -3.08 -15.35 -4.88
N LYS A 29 -4.06 -14.92 -5.68
CA LYS A 29 -5.46 -15.39 -5.63
C LYS A 29 -6.07 -15.32 -4.22
N GLN A 30 -5.64 -14.34 -3.43
CA GLN A 30 -6.11 -14.10 -2.07
C GLN A 30 -7.07 -12.91 -2.03
N GLY A 31 -8.37 -13.18 -1.78
CA GLY A 31 -9.41 -12.15 -1.71
C GLY A 31 -9.61 -11.50 -0.35
N ARG A 32 -8.84 -11.89 0.69
CA ARG A 32 -9.03 -11.40 2.06
C ARG A 32 -8.93 -9.88 2.18
N GLY A 33 -7.94 -9.27 1.52
CA GLY A 33 -7.77 -7.83 1.47
C GLY A 33 -8.93 -7.12 0.77
N LEU A 34 -9.41 -7.70 -0.35
CA LEU A 34 -10.55 -7.15 -1.09
C LEU A 34 -11.83 -7.18 -0.25
N VAL A 35 -12.06 -8.22 0.55
CA VAL A 35 -13.18 -8.27 1.49
C VAL A 35 -13.07 -7.16 2.54
N ALA A 36 -11.87 -6.91 3.08
CA ALA A 36 -11.64 -5.79 3.99
C ALA A 36 -11.95 -4.43 3.34
N PHE A 37 -11.64 -4.27 2.06
CA PHE A 37 -11.99 -3.08 1.30
C PHE A 37 -13.51 -2.93 1.09
N PHE A 38 -14.22 -4.01 0.80
CA PHE A 38 -15.69 -3.99 0.72
C PHE A 38 -16.35 -3.69 2.07
N ILE A 39 -15.75 -4.10 3.19
CA ILE A 39 -16.22 -3.71 4.52
C ILE A 39 -16.14 -2.19 4.70
N VAL A 40 -15.05 -1.53 4.24
CA VAL A 40 -14.98 -0.05 4.26
C VAL A 40 -16.14 0.56 3.49
N ILE A 41 -16.38 0.10 2.26
CA ILE A 41 -17.46 0.62 1.41
C ILE A 41 -18.83 0.39 2.06
N ALA A 42 -19.08 -0.80 2.62
CA ALA A 42 -20.35 -1.14 3.24
C ALA A 42 -20.65 -0.29 4.48
N VAL A 43 -19.69 -0.17 5.40
CA VAL A 43 -19.82 0.68 6.60
C VAL A 43 -20.02 2.14 6.21
N HIS A 44 -19.24 2.62 5.24
CA HIS A 44 -19.31 3.99 4.76
C HIS A 44 -20.65 4.26 4.06
N ALA A 45 -21.13 3.35 3.20
CA ALA A 45 -22.40 3.51 2.48
C ALA A 45 -23.60 3.57 3.43
N ILE A 46 -23.66 2.69 4.44
CA ILE A 46 -24.72 2.75 5.47
C ILE A 46 -24.63 4.06 6.25
N GLY A 47 -23.44 4.46 6.68
CA GLY A 47 -23.24 5.70 7.42
C GLY A 47 -23.65 6.94 6.61
N LEU A 48 -23.29 6.99 5.32
CA LEU A 48 -23.69 8.09 4.42
C LEU A 48 -25.20 8.11 4.17
N ALA A 49 -25.81 6.95 3.93
CA ALA A 49 -27.25 6.88 3.78
C ALA A 49 -27.97 7.39 5.03
N ALA A 50 -27.48 7.03 6.23
CA ALA A 50 -28.03 7.51 7.49
C ALA A 50 -27.85 9.03 7.67
N LEU A 51 -26.62 9.55 7.49
CA LEU A 51 -26.34 10.98 7.63
C LEU A 51 -27.14 11.85 6.64
N THR A 52 -27.30 11.38 5.40
CA THR A 52 -28.11 12.04 4.38
C THR A 52 -29.59 12.00 4.74
N SER A 53 -30.12 10.86 5.22
CA SER A 53 -31.51 10.73 5.63
C SER A 53 -31.85 11.57 6.87
N LEU A 54 -30.87 11.82 7.75
CA LEU A 54 -31.00 12.68 8.91
C LEU A 54 -30.82 14.18 8.58
N GLY A 55 -30.48 14.49 7.32
CA GLY A 55 -30.21 15.87 6.89
C GLY A 55 -28.91 16.49 7.46
N VAL A 56 -28.01 15.66 8.01
CA VAL A 56 -26.74 16.14 8.59
C VAL A 56 -25.74 16.52 7.50
N ILE A 57 -25.80 15.85 6.35
CA ILE A 57 -24.95 16.11 5.19
C ILE A 57 -25.77 16.20 3.89
N SER A 58 -25.29 17.01 2.96
CA SER A 58 -25.80 17.13 1.59
C SER A 58 -24.68 16.83 0.62
N PRO A 59 -24.43 15.56 0.24
CA PRO A 59 -23.35 15.22 -0.66
C PRO A 59 -23.50 15.90 -2.02
N GLU A 60 -22.43 16.53 -2.50
CA GLU A 60 -22.35 17.04 -3.86
C GLU A 60 -22.00 15.89 -4.81
N TYR A 61 -22.94 15.55 -5.68
CA TYR A 61 -22.72 14.49 -6.66
C TYR A 61 -22.05 15.05 -7.90
N ARG A 62 -20.95 14.43 -8.29
CA ARG A 62 -20.20 14.80 -9.49
C ARG A 62 -20.75 14.08 -10.70
N THR A 63 -20.78 14.80 -11.84
CA THR A 63 -21.12 14.23 -13.13
C THR A 63 -20.04 13.25 -13.60
N PHE A 64 -20.44 12.24 -14.34
CA PHE A 64 -19.56 11.19 -14.80
C PHE A 64 -19.01 11.48 -16.19
N ALA A 65 -17.69 11.67 -16.29
CA ALA A 65 -16.92 11.81 -17.53
C ALA A 65 -16.23 10.48 -17.89
N PRO A 66 -16.84 9.61 -18.72
CA PRO A 66 -16.39 8.23 -18.93
C PRO A 66 -14.94 8.09 -19.38
N LEU A 67 -14.55 8.89 -20.36
CA LEU A 67 -13.21 8.82 -20.94
C LEU A 67 -12.13 9.24 -19.94
N ALA A 68 -12.34 10.36 -19.26
CA ALA A 68 -11.41 10.86 -18.26
C ALA A 68 -11.27 9.88 -17.10
N VAL A 69 -12.39 9.31 -16.63
CA VAL A 69 -12.42 8.36 -15.50
C VAL A 69 -11.77 7.03 -15.87
N ALA A 70 -12.05 6.48 -17.05
CA ALA A 70 -11.47 5.23 -17.51
C ALA A 70 -9.95 5.35 -17.73
N LEU A 71 -9.53 6.37 -18.48
CA LEU A 71 -8.10 6.60 -18.77
C LEU A 71 -7.34 6.94 -17.47
N GLY A 72 -7.89 7.85 -16.68
CA GLY A 72 -7.28 8.25 -15.39
C GLY A 72 -7.19 7.10 -14.40
N GLY A 73 -8.24 6.28 -14.28
CA GLY A 73 -8.26 5.08 -13.44
C GLY A 73 -7.21 4.06 -13.88
N PHE A 74 -7.08 3.80 -15.18
CA PHE A 74 -6.10 2.87 -15.73
C PHE A 74 -4.67 3.35 -15.49
N ILE A 75 -4.35 4.62 -15.80
CA ILE A 75 -3.04 5.22 -15.54
C ILE A 75 -2.71 5.16 -14.04
N PHE A 76 -3.67 5.52 -13.18
CA PHE A 76 -3.50 5.44 -11.74
C PHE A 76 -3.20 4.02 -11.27
N GLY A 77 -3.92 3.02 -11.80
CA GLY A 77 -3.72 1.60 -11.50
C GLY A 77 -2.32 1.08 -11.86
N LEU A 78 -1.80 1.47 -13.03
CA LEU A 78 -0.42 1.18 -13.43
C LEU A 78 0.59 1.87 -12.47
N ALA A 79 0.36 3.15 -12.20
CA ALA A 79 1.26 3.99 -11.44
C ALA A 79 1.43 3.54 -9.98
N ILE A 80 0.37 3.07 -9.32
CA ILE A 80 0.45 2.58 -7.93
C ILE A 80 1.28 1.30 -7.77
N ILE A 81 1.43 0.51 -8.84
CA ILE A 81 2.35 -0.64 -8.86
C ILE A 81 3.80 -0.16 -8.93
N LEU A 82 4.10 0.84 -9.77
CA LEU A 82 5.44 1.42 -9.86
C LEU A 82 5.84 2.15 -8.58
N ALA A 83 4.92 2.93 -8.00
CA ALA A 83 5.13 3.66 -6.75
C ALA A 83 5.23 2.74 -5.52
N GLY A 84 4.84 1.46 -5.65
CA GLY A 84 4.83 0.50 -4.54
C GLY A 84 3.70 0.73 -3.52
N GLY A 85 2.74 1.63 -3.80
CA GLY A 85 1.61 1.91 -2.90
C GLY A 85 0.61 2.88 -3.51
N CYS A 86 -0.63 2.88 -3.01
CA CYS A 86 -1.65 3.87 -3.41
C CYS A 86 -1.41 5.22 -2.72
N ALA A 87 -2.20 6.23 -3.05
CA ALA A 87 -2.06 7.57 -2.51
C ALA A 87 -2.02 7.62 -0.97
N SER A 88 -2.98 7.00 -0.28
CA SER A 88 -2.96 6.90 1.19
C SER A 88 -1.84 5.99 1.69
N GLY A 89 -1.48 4.96 0.90
CA GLY A 89 -0.37 4.07 1.16
C GLY A 89 0.97 4.80 1.20
N THR A 90 1.22 5.73 0.27
CA THR A 90 2.44 6.55 0.27
C THR A 90 2.48 7.49 1.48
N TRP A 91 1.34 8.07 1.89
CA TRP A 91 1.27 8.92 3.08
C TRP A 91 1.65 8.17 4.36
N TYR A 92 0.99 7.05 4.69
CA TYR A 92 1.31 6.37 5.95
C TYR A 92 2.69 5.70 5.93
N ARG A 93 3.16 5.20 4.78
CA ARG A 93 4.51 4.64 4.66
C ARG A 93 5.60 5.70 4.76
N SER A 94 5.33 6.93 4.33
CA SER A 94 6.21 8.06 4.57
C SER A 94 6.40 8.31 6.07
N GLY A 95 5.34 8.18 6.86
CA GLY A 95 5.42 8.24 8.32
C GLY A 95 6.19 7.06 8.95
N GLU A 96 6.24 5.90 8.31
CA GLU A 96 7.06 4.76 8.75
C GLU A 96 8.56 4.93 8.45
N GLY A 97 8.96 5.95 7.66
CA GLY A 97 10.34 6.21 7.28
C GLY A 97 10.77 5.61 5.94
N LEU A 98 9.83 5.22 5.05
CA LEU A 98 10.16 4.74 3.71
C LEU A 98 10.48 5.91 2.77
N VAL A 99 11.76 6.15 2.47
CA VAL A 99 12.22 7.25 1.60
C VAL A 99 11.66 7.12 0.17
N GLY A 100 11.51 5.91 -0.35
CA GLY A 100 10.85 5.70 -1.65
C GLY A 100 9.40 6.21 -1.68
N SER A 101 8.68 6.13 -0.56
CA SER A 101 7.34 6.71 -0.45
C SER A 101 7.38 8.25 -0.38
N TRP A 102 8.46 8.85 0.15
CA TRP A 102 8.64 10.32 0.13
C TRP A 102 8.77 10.83 -1.30
N PHE A 103 9.59 10.16 -2.13
CA PHE A 103 9.69 10.50 -3.56
C PHE A 103 8.34 10.35 -4.27
N ALA A 104 7.68 9.21 -4.10
CA ALA A 104 6.38 8.98 -4.72
C ALA A 104 5.35 10.05 -4.28
N LEU A 105 5.32 10.41 -3.00
CA LEU A 105 4.41 11.40 -2.44
C LEU A 105 4.67 12.81 -2.97
N LEU A 106 5.93 13.22 -3.02
CA LEU A 106 6.32 14.52 -3.54
C LEU A 106 5.87 14.69 -4.99
N PHE A 107 6.25 13.74 -5.86
CA PHE A 107 5.91 13.80 -7.28
C PHE A 107 4.42 13.57 -7.54
N TYR A 108 3.72 12.79 -6.69
CA TYR A 108 2.27 12.70 -6.71
C TYR A 108 1.59 14.03 -6.43
N GLY A 109 2.00 14.73 -5.37
CA GLY A 109 1.44 16.03 -5.02
C GLY A 109 1.70 17.08 -6.08
N LEU A 110 2.94 17.16 -6.60
CA LEU A 110 3.32 18.11 -7.66
C LEU A 110 2.56 17.88 -8.96
N SER A 111 2.48 16.63 -9.43
CA SER A 111 1.75 16.32 -10.67
C SER A 111 0.24 16.50 -10.52
N ALA A 112 -0.33 16.21 -9.34
CA ALA A 112 -1.72 16.50 -9.05
C ALA A 112 -2.00 18.01 -9.00
N ALA A 113 -1.09 18.84 -8.47
CA ALA A 113 -1.19 20.28 -8.49
C ALA A 113 -1.10 20.82 -9.93
N ALA A 114 -0.14 20.32 -10.74
CA ALA A 114 0.00 20.67 -12.14
C ALA A 114 -1.27 20.37 -12.97
N MET A 115 -1.92 19.23 -12.69
CA MET A 115 -3.16 18.82 -13.36
C MET A 115 -4.41 19.61 -12.92
N LYS A 116 -4.44 20.07 -11.65
CA LYS A 116 -5.65 20.71 -11.10
C LYS A 116 -5.66 22.23 -11.23
N SER A 117 -4.51 22.86 -11.09
CA SER A 117 -4.37 24.33 -11.06
C SER A 117 -3.12 24.85 -11.80
N GLY A 118 -2.29 23.95 -12.34
CA GLY A 118 -1.08 24.30 -13.06
C GLY A 118 -1.25 24.21 -14.58
N PHE A 119 -0.13 24.07 -15.27
CA PHE A 119 -0.04 24.11 -16.75
C PHE A 119 -0.77 22.96 -17.47
N LEU A 120 -1.13 21.89 -16.78
CA LEU A 120 -1.90 20.76 -17.32
C LEU A 120 -3.40 20.85 -17.00
N SER A 121 -3.88 21.92 -16.36
CA SER A 121 -5.31 22.05 -15.99
C SER A 121 -6.22 22.06 -17.22
N GLY A 122 -5.83 22.78 -18.28
CA GLY A 122 -6.61 22.81 -19.53
C GLY A 122 -6.76 21.43 -20.18
N PHE A 123 -5.73 20.58 -20.11
CA PHE A 123 -5.82 19.21 -20.58
C PHE A 123 -6.78 18.36 -19.72
N ASN A 124 -6.70 18.52 -18.39
CA ASN A 124 -7.59 17.83 -17.45
C ASN A 124 -9.06 18.23 -17.66
N ASP A 125 -9.33 19.53 -17.85
CA ASP A 125 -10.67 20.05 -18.02
C ASP A 125 -11.26 19.62 -19.37
N LYS A 126 -10.48 19.72 -20.45
CA LYS A 126 -10.89 19.28 -21.78
C LYS A 126 -11.32 17.80 -21.85
N LEU A 127 -10.60 16.91 -21.13
CA LEU A 127 -11.00 15.51 -21.06
C LEU A 127 -12.27 15.26 -20.21
N LYS A 128 -12.60 16.19 -19.31
CA LYS A 128 -13.81 16.13 -18.47
C LYS A 128 -15.02 16.84 -19.07
N GLU A 129 -14.85 17.64 -20.12
CA GLU A 129 -15.95 18.28 -20.83
C GLU A 129 -16.95 17.25 -21.41
N TRP A 130 -16.43 16.08 -21.78
CA TRP A 130 -17.29 15.00 -22.25
C TRP A 130 -17.88 14.24 -21.07
N ASP A 131 -18.93 14.79 -20.49
CA ASP A 131 -19.65 14.19 -19.38
C ASP A 131 -21.06 13.72 -19.82
N THR A 132 -21.58 12.70 -19.14
CA THR A 132 -22.88 12.10 -19.44
C THR A 132 -24.04 12.70 -18.66
N GLY A 133 -23.78 13.62 -17.74
CA GLY A 133 -24.76 14.14 -16.78
C GLY A 133 -25.18 13.10 -15.71
N TRP A 134 -24.76 11.84 -15.81
CA TRP A 134 -25.06 10.79 -14.82
C TRP A 134 -24.22 11.02 -13.56
N THR A 135 -24.83 10.78 -12.40
CA THR A 135 -24.18 11.00 -11.11
C THR A 135 -24.09 9.70 -10.31
N THR A 136 -25.22 9.22 -9.77
CA THR A 136 -25.28 8.02 -8.94
C THR A 136 -26.39 7.08 -9.40
N LEU A 137 -26.22 5.78 -9.13
CA LEU A 137 -27.23 4.75 -9.42
C LEU A 137 -28.58 5.06 -8.73
N PRO A 138 -28.63 5.42 -7.43
CA PRO A 138 -29.87 5.77 -6.77
C PRO A 138 -30.61 6.95 -7.42
N GLN A 139 -29.89 8.02 -7.82
CA GLN A 139 -30.51 9.18 -8.47
C GLN A 139 -31.04 8.84 -9.86
N THR A 140 -30.31 8.06 -10.66
CA THR A 140 -30.73 7.67 -12.01
C THR A 140 -31.99 6.81 -11.98
N LEU A 141 -32.13 5.94 -10.95
CA LEU A 141 -33.29 5.06 -10.78
C LEU A 141 -34.40 5.70 -9.96
N GLY A 142 -34.20 6.90 -9.41
CA GLY A 142 -35.21 7.58 -8.56
C GLY A 142 -35.50 6.88 -7.25
N VAL A 143 -34.53 6.07 -6.72
CA VAL A 143 -34.71 5.29 -5.49
C VAL A 143 -33.79 5.77 -4.38
N SER A 144 -34.12 5.46 -3.14
CA SER A 144 -33.30 5.80 -1.98
C SER A 144 -31.98 5.03 -2.00
N ALA A 145 -30.88 5.66 -1.52
CA ALA A 145 -29.57 5.03 -1.38
C ALA A 145 -29.58 3.75 -0.51
N TRP A 146 -30.57 3.61 0.38
CA TRP A 146 -30.76 2.43 1.23
C TRP A 146 -30.98 1.14 0.44
N TRP A 147 -31.63 1.21 -0.72
CA TRP A 147 -31.86 0.05 -1.59
C TRP A 147 -30.59 -0.58 -2.13
N PHE A 148 -29.49 0.17 -2.16
CA PHE A 148 -28.19 -0.34 -2.56
C PHE A 148 -27.28 -0.60 -1.36
N ALA A 149 -27.34 0.26 -0.33
CA ALA A 149 -26.48 0.16 0.85
C ALA A 149 -26.75 -1.11 1.67
N ILE A 150 -28.01 -1.46 1.92
CA ILE A 150 -28.37 -2.63 2.73
C ILE A 150 -27.99 -3.95 2.02
N PRO A 151 -28.37 -4.21 0.76
CA PRO A 151 -27.99 -5.44 0.08
C PRO A 151 -26.48 -5.60 -0.06
N PHE A 152 -25.76 -4.51 -0.37
CA PHE A 152 -24.31 -4.53 -0.47
C PHE A 152 -23.64 -4.86 0.88
N ALA A 153 -24.14 -4.29 1.99
CA ALA A 153 -23.63 -4.57 3.32
C ALA A 153 -23.91 -6.02 3.74
N LEU A 154 -25.10 -6.54 3.47
CA LEU A 154 -25.45 -7.94 3.75
C LEU A 154 -24.59 -8.92 2.95
N ALA A 155 -24.41 -8.66 1.65
CA ALA A 155 -23.53 -9.46 0.80
C ALA A 155 -22.09 -9.44 1.30
N THR A 156 -21.58 -8.27 1.67
CA THR A 156 -20.23 -8.10 2.22
C THR A 156 -20.08 -8.83 3.55
N ALA A 157 -21.06 -8.72 4.46
CA ALA A 157 -21.06 -9.42 5.74
C ALA A 157 -21.05 -10.94 5.54
N PHE A 158 -21.87 -11.46 4.62
CA PHE A 158 -21.90 -12.88 4.29
C PHE A 158 -20.57 -13.40 3.75
N ILE A 159 -19.96 -12.65 2.83
CA ILE A 159 -18.64 -13.01 2.29
C ILE A 159 -17.58 -12.95 3.40
N ALA A 160 -17.60 -11.91 4.25
CA ALA A 160 -16.66 -11.75 5.35
C ALA A 160 -16.77 -12.92 6.36
N GLN A 161 -17.99 -13.34 6.71
CA GLN A 161 -18.22 -14.50 7.57
C GLN A 161 -17.65 -15.80 6.99
N ARG A 162 -17.81 -16.03 5.68
CA ARG A 162 -17.22 -17.21 5.01
C ARG A 162 -15.70 -17.21 5.07
N TYR A 163 -15.06 -16.06 4.87
CA TYR A 163 -13.62 -15.95 4.99
C TYR A 163 -13.13 -16.10 6.43
N LEU A 164 -13.85 -15.53 7.41
CA LEU A 164 -13.54 -15.71 8.84
C LEU A 164 -13.65 -17.18 9.27
N ALA A 165 -14.69 -17.88 8.83
CA ALA A 165 -14.84 -19.31 9.11
C ALA A 165 -13.68 -20.14 8.52
N ARG A 166 -13.24 -19.83 7.29
CA ARG A 166 -12.07 -20.48 6.68
C ARG A 166 -10.77 -20.16 7.41
N ASP A 167 -10.61 -18.92 7.89
CA ASP A 167 -9.42 -18.51 8.64
C ASP A 167 -9.39 -19.09 10.05
N ALA A 168 -10.57 -19.32 10.66
CA ALA A 168 -10.67 -19.96 11.97
C ALA A 168 -10.24 -21.43 11.95
N ALA A 169 -10.38 -22.09 10.80
CA ALA A 169 -9.95 -23.48 10.60
C ALA A 169 -8.44 -23.67 10.39
N LYS A 170 -7.69 -22.56 10.21
CA LYS A 170 -6.22 -22.63 10.04
C LYS A 170 -5.52 -22.62 11.40
N PRO A 171 -4.36 -23.32 11.54
CA PRO A 171 -3.58 -23.26 12.77
C PRO A 171 -3.15 -21.81 13.03
N LYS A 172 -3.45 -21.32 14.23
CA LYS A 172 -3.11 -19.97 14.64
C LYS A 172 -1.72 -19.98 15.29
N VAL A 173 -0.77 -19.34 14.66
CA VAL A 173 0.52 -19.02 15.29
C VAL A 173 0.29 -17.80 16.20
N THR A 174 0.29 -18.01 17.50
CA THR A 174 0.17 -16.93 18.49
C THR A 174 1.57 -16.43 18.81
N LEU A 175 1.91 -15.26 18.27
CA LEU A 175 3.11 -14.55 18.70
C LEU A 175 2.80 -13.86 20.04
N GLU A 176 3.60 -14.14 21.07
CA GLU A 176 3.55 -13.44 22.36
C GLU A 176 4.15 -12.05 22.19
N GLN A 177 3.31 -11.13 21.72
CA GLN A 177 3.68 -9.72 21.58
C GLN A 177 2.70 -8.85 22.36
N PRO A 178 3.14 -7.72 22.94
CA PRO A 178 2.25 -6.75 23.56
C PRO A 178 1.15 -6.31 22.59
N TRP A 179 -0.04 -6.01 23.12
CA TRP A 179 -1.22 -5.67 22.32
C TRP A 179 -0.97 -4.49 21.34
N TYR A 180 -0.15 -3.51 21.72
CA TYR A 180 0.19 -2.35 20.89
C TYR A 180 1.14 -2.68 19.70
N ARG A 181 1.83 -3.84 19.75
CA ARG A 181 2.65 -4.34 18.64
C ARG A 181 1.89 -5.32 17.74
N LYS A 182 0.76 -5.86 18.20
CA LYS A 182 -0.03 -6.78 17.37
C LYS A 182 -0.64 -6.02 16.17
N PRO A 183 -0.52 -6.54 14.94
CA PRO A 183 -1.19 -5.93 13.78
C PRO A 183 -2.71 -6.02 13.95
N LEU A 184 -3.42 -4.98 13.51
CA LEU A 184 -4.88 -5.02 13.46
C LEU A 184 -5.36 -6.04 12.42
N HIS A 185 -6.42 -6.77 12.76
CA HIS A 185 -7.06 -7.65 11.80
C HIS A 185 -7.58 -6.83 10.60
N PRO A 186 -7.37 -7.24 9.33
CA PRO A 186 -7.75 -6.45 8.16
C PRO A 186 -9.22 -6.02 8.15
N TYR A 187 -10.15 -6.86 8.63
CA TYR A 187 -11.58 -6.54 8.68
C TYR A 187 -11.90 -5.50 9.75
N THR A 188 -11.25 -5.57 10.90
CA THR A 188 -11.37 -4.54 11.94
C THR A 188 -10.82 -3.21 11.44
N ALA A 189 -9.65 -3.24 10.79
CA ALA A 189 -9.08 -2.04 10.17
C ALA A 189 -10.02 -1.46 9.11
N GLY A 190 -10.62 -2.31 8.26
CA GLY A 190 -11.61 -1.89 7.26
C GLY A 190 -12.84 -1.23 7.89
N ALA A 191 -13.42 -1.83 8.93
CA ALA A 191 -14.58 -1.28 9.63
C ALA A 191 -14.25 0.10 10.27
N VAL A 192 -13.09 0.22 10.92
CA VAL A 192 -12.67 1.51 11.53
C VAL A 192 -12.37 2.56 10.47
N VAL A 193 -11.73 2.21 9.35
CA VAL A 193 -11.53 3.14 8.21
C VAL A 193 -12.87 3.61 7.65
N GLY A 194 -13.85 2.71 7.51
CA GLY A 194 -15.22 3.06 7.09
C GLY A 194 -15.89 4.03 8.06
N LEU A 195 -15.83 3.77 9.37
CA LEU A 195 -16.38 4.65 10.41
C LEU A 195 -15.69 6.03 10.41
N LEU A 196 -14.36 6.07 10.30
CA LEU A 196 -13.63 7.33 10.16
C LEU A 196 -14.05 8.09 8.89
N GLY A 197 -14.37 7.37 7.81
CA GLY A 197 -14.96 7.93 6.61
C GLY A 197 -16.31 8.60 6.87
N VAL A 198 -17.20 7.94 7.60
CA VAL A 198 -18.50 8.50 8.01
C VAL A 198 -18.32 9.75 8.87
N LEU A 199 -17.44 9.70 9.88
CA LEU A 199 -17.15 10.85 10.76
C LEU A 199 -16.49 12.03 10.03
N ALA A 200 -15.76 11.77 8.96
CA ALA A 200 -15.11 12.81 8.18
C ALA A 200 -16.11 13.76 7.50
N TRP A 201 -17.29 13.27 7.12
CA TRP A 201 -18.29 14.06 6.42
C TRP A 201 -18.86 15.24 7.23
N PRO A 202 -19.46 15.02 8.42
CA PRO A 202 -19.98 16.15 9.22
C PRO A 202 -18.87 17.08 9.67
N LEU A 203 -17.66 16.57 9.96
CA LEU A 203 -16.53 17.41 10.33
C LEU A 203 -16.00 18.25 9.17
N SER A 204 -16.05 17.73 7.94
CA SER A 204 -15.73 18.47 6.72
C SER A 204 -16.82 19.51 6.42
N ALA A 205 -18.10 19.14 6.55
CA ALA A 205 -19.24 20.04 6.36
C ALA A 205 -19.21 21.23 7.32
N ALA A 206 -18.82 21.01 8.57
CA ALA A 206 -18.63 22.09 9.57
C ALA A 206 -17.57 23.13 9.15
N THR A 207 -16.68 22.81 8.20
CA THR A 207 -15.71 23.75 7.62
C THR A 207 -16.16 24.33 6.26
N GLY A 208 -17.43 24.13 5.88
CA GLY A 208 -17.99 24.61 4.61
C GLY A 208 -17.68 23.73 3.40
N ARG A 209 -17.16 22.50 3.61
CA ARG A 209 -16.81 21.55 2.54
C ARG A 209 -17.70 20.32 2.58
N ASN A 210 -18.63 20.19 1.65
CA ASN A 210 -19.54 19.04 1.52
C ASN A 210 -18.89 17.86 0.78
N ASP A 211 -17.77 17.34 1.27
CA ASP A 211 -17.03 16.22 0.67
C ASP A 211 -16.44 15.34 1.77
N GLY A 212 -16.27 14.06 1.48
CA GLY A 212 -15.72 13.09 2.43
C GLY A 212 -14.18 13.04 2.45
N LEU A 213 -13.66 11.85 2.75
CA LEU A 213 -12.22 11.58 2.72
C LEU A 213 -11.64 11.80 1.31
N GLY A 214 -10.58 12.56 1.22
CA GLY A 214 -9.86 12.79 -0.03
C GLY A 214 -8.35 12.86 0.23
N ILE A 215 -7.56 12.36 -0.72
CA ILE A 215 -6.09 12.42 -0.63
C ILE A 215 -5.51 13.25 -1.78
N THR A 216 -6.06 13.12 -3.00
CA THR A 216 -5.49 13.76 -4.20
C THR A 216 -5.52 15.28 -4.12
N THR A 217 -6.69 15.86 -3.93
CA THR A 217 -6.84 17.33 -3.82
C THR A 217 -6.10 17.90 -2.61
N PRO A 218 -6.19 17.29 -1.41
CA PRO A 218 -5.37 17.68 -0.27
C PRO A 218 -3.86 17.64 -0.51
N SER A 219 -3.37 16.62 -1.20
CA SER A 219 -1.94 16.53 -1.55
C SER A 219 -1.53 17.61 -2.54
N ALA A 220 -2.36 17.91 -3.54
CA ALA A 220 -2.13 19.01 -4.47
C ALA A 220 -2.14 20.36 -3.74
N HIS A 221 -3.12 20.60 -2.87
CA HIS A 221 -3.19 21.82 -2.06
C HIS A 221 -1.97 21.99 -1.14
N LEU A 222 -1.48 20.92 -0.55
CA LEU A 222 -0.25 20.98 0.25
C LEU A 222 0.95 21.43 -0.59
N MET A 223 1.10 20.90 -1.79
CA MET A 223 2.18 21.34 -2.70
C MET A 223 1.99 22.79 -3.13
N SER A 224 0.75 23.20 -3.45
CA SER A 224 0.45 24.59 -3.75
C SER A 224 0.74 25.52 -2.57
N TYR A 225 0.40 25.12 -1.35
CA TYR A 225 0.73 25.88 -0.14
C TYR A 225 2.25 26.05 0.03
N ILE A 226 3.02 24.98 -0.13
CA ILE A 226 4.48 25.01 -0.01
C ILE A 226 5.12 25.92 -1.07
N THR A 227 4.55 25.95 -2.30
CA THR A 227 5.11 26.71 -3.41
C THR A 227 4.65 28.17 -3.44
N THR A 228 3.45 28.49 -3.00
CA THR A 228 2.86 29.84 -3.10
C THR A 228 2.75 30.56 -1.75
N GLY A 229 2.76 29.84 -0.64
CA GLY A 229 2.56 30.40 0.71
C GLY A 229 1.11 30.83 0.99
N GLU A 230 0.16 30.61 0.06
CA GLU A 230 -1.22 31.08 0.20
C GLU A 230 -2.03 30.25 1.19
N GLY A 231 -2.52 30.88 2.25
CA GLY A 231 -3.29 30.24 3.33
C GLY A 231 -4.58 29.54 2.89
N ARG A 232 -5.17 29.89 1.72
CA ARG A 232 -6.36 29.23 1.17
C ARG A 232 -6.16 27.73 0.90
N PHE A 233 -4.93 27.31 0.67
CA PHE A 233 -4.60 25.90 0.45
C PHE A 233 -4.47 25.11 1.75
N LEU A 234 -4.36 25.77 2.90
CA LEU A 234 -4.33 25.12 4.20
C LEU A 234 -5.76 24.93 4.71
N ASN A 235 -6.41 23.89 4.27
CA ASN A 235 -7.80 23.57 4.57
C ASN A 235 -7.94 22.24 5.33
N TRP A 236 -9.19 21.86 5.64
CA TRP A 236 -9.50 20.61 6.35
C TRP A 236 -8.84 19.37 5.71
N GLY A 237 -8.86 19.28 4.38
CA GLY A 237 -8.25 18.16 3.65
C GLY A 237 -6.73 18.12 3.79
N THR A 238 -6.07 19.27 3.73
CA THR A 238 -4.60 19.38 3.92
C THR A 238 -4.21 18.94 5.33
N LEU A 239 -4.99 19.36 6.34
CA LEU A 239 -4.79 18.92 7.73
C LEU A 239 -5.09 17.42 7.91
N LEU A 240 -6.01 16.86 7.13
CA LEU A 240 -6.27 15.42 7.13
C LEU A 240 -5.03 14.62 6.69
N VAL A 241 -4.43 14.96 5.54
CA VAL A 241 -3.28 14.21 5.02
C VAL A 241 -2.02 14.39 5.88
N LEU A 242 -1.79 15.57 6.43
CA LEU A 242 -0.75 15.79 7.45
C LEU A 242 -1.03 14.97 8.71
N GLY A 243 -2.30 14.85 9.12
CA GLY A 243 -2.71 13.97 10.21
C GLY A 243 -2.34 12.52 9.93
N ILE A 244 -2.57 12.00 8.71
CA ILE A 244 -2.18 10.63 8.35
C ILE A 244 -0.68 10.42 8.56
N LEU A 245 0.16 11.36 8.14
CA LEU A 245 1.61 11.29 8.31
C LEU A 245 1.99 11.21 9.80
N VAL A 246 1.45 12.13 10.61
CA VAL A 246 1.73 12.19 12.04
C VAL A 246 1.24 10.94 12.78
N GLY A 247 0.00 10.50 12.49
CA GLY A 247 -0.59 9.31 13.12
C GLY A 247 0.16 8.04 12.79
N SER A 248 0.56 7.86 11.52
CA SER A 248 1.35 6.70 11.11
C SER A 248 2.76 6.72 11.71
N TYR A 249 3.40 7.89 11.83
CA TYR A 249 4.68 8.04 12.51
C TYR A 249 4.60 7.64 13.99
N ILE A 250 3.58 8.15 14.71
CA ILE A 250 3.36 7.80 16.12
C ILE A 250 3.14 6.29 16.26
N ALA A 251 2.27 5.70 15.43
CA ALA A 251 2.00 4.27 15.46
C ALA A 251 3.24 3.42 15.18
N ALA A 252 4.05 3.82 14.19
CA ALA A 252 5.29 3.13 13.85
C ALA A 252 6.34 3.24 14.96
N LYS A 253 6.45 4.39 15.63
CA LYS A 253 7.36 4.60 16.78
C LYS A 253 6.94 3.75 17.98
N VAL A 254 5.65 3.78 18.34
CA VAL A 254 5.12 2.99 19.46
C VAL A 254 5.28 1.49 19.23
N ALA A 255 5.07 1.04 17.99
CA ALA A 255 5.26 -0.37 17.64
C ALA A 255 6.74 -0.78 17.51
N GLY A 256 7.69 0.15 17.49
CA GLY A 256 9.11 -0.11 17.23
C GLY A 256 9.41 -0.42 15.74
N GLU A 257 8.51 -0.07 14.83
CA GLU A 257 8.60 -0.35 13.39
C GLU A 257 9.18 0.81 12.56
N PHE A 258 9.34 2.00 13.19
CA PHE A 258 9.90 3.15 12.49
C PHE A 258 11.37 2.93 12.15
N ARG A 259 11.69 2.95 10.85
CA ARG A 259 13.07 2.87 10.35
C ARG A 259 13.18 3.66 9.05
N ILE A 260 14.22 4.46 8.92
CA ILE A 260 14.53 5.14 7.66
C ILE A 260 15.12 4.10 6.71
N ARG A 261 14.41 3.86 5.58
CA ARG A 261 14.80 2.90 4.56
C ARG A 261 14.98 3.64 3.25
N VAL A 262 16.22 3.70 2.78
CA VAL A 262 16.58 4.33 1.53
C VAL A 262 16.54 3.27 0.43
N PRO A 263 15.71 3.44 -0.61
CA PRO A 263 15.65 2.51 -1.73
C PRO A 263 16.90 2.63 -2.63
N ASP A 264 17.15 1.59 -3.41
CA ASP A 264 18.12 1.63 -4.50
C ASP A 264 17.70 2.63 -5.60
N GLY A 265 18.63 3.02 -6.46
CA GLY A 265 18.37 4.02 -7.51
C GLY A 265 17.25 3.62 -8.47
N ARG A 266 17.14 2.33 -8.82
CA ARG A 266 16.08 1.83 -9.71
C ARG A 266 14.70 1.95 -9.06
N THR A 267 14.58 1.61 -7.79
CA THR A 267 13.34 1.73 -7.01
C THR A 267 12.98 3.20 -6.81
N SER A 268 13.98 4.09 -6.60
CA SER A 268 13.75 5.54 -6.51
C SER A 268 13.16 6.11 -7.80
N VAL A 269 13.72 5.77 -8.97
CA VAL A 269 13.19 6.20 -10.27
C VAL A 269 11.78 5.65 -10.51
N ARG A 270 11.52 4.39 -10.16
CA ARG A 270 10.16 3.81 -10.25
C ARG A 270 9.17 4.55 -9.35
N ALA A 271 9.58 4.92 -8.13
CA ALA A 271 8.74 5.67 -7.20
C ALA A 271 8.41 7.07 -7.74
N ILE A 272 9.36 7.75 -8.37
CA ILE A 272 9.17 9.05 -9.01
C ILE A 272 8.18 8.95 -10.18
N ILE A 273 8.44 8.05 -11.15
CA ILE A 273 7.55 7.84 -12.31
C ILE A 273 6.15 7.41 -11.84
N GLY A 274 6.09 6.50 -10.87
CA GLY A 274 4.85 6.07 -10.26
C GLY A 274 4.11 7.23 -9.59
N GLY A 275 4.81 8.09 -8.84
CA GLY A 275 4.24 9.29 -8.23
C GLY A 275 3.63 10.24 -9.26
N ILE A 276 4.36 10.54 -10.35
CA ILE A 276 3.86 11.39 -11.45
C ILE A 276 2.59 10.77 -12.06
N GLY A 277 2.65 9.49 -12.43
CA GLY A 277 1.50 8.79 -13.01
C GLY A 277 0.29 8.72 -12.07
N MET A 278 0.52 8.58 -10.75
CA MET A 278 -0.54 8.64 -9.74
C MET A 278 -1.26 10.00 -9.71
N GLY A 279 -0.51 11.12 -9.77
CA GLY A 279 -1.10 12.46 -9.72
C GLY A 279 -1.88 12.78 -10.99
N VAL A 280 -1.34 12.44 -12.15
CA VAL A 280 -2.05 12.57 -13.44
C VAL A 280 -3.31 11.70 -13.45
N GLY A 281 -3.17 10.41 -13.19
CA GLY A 281 -4.28 9.45 -13.23
C GLY A 281 -5.39 9.79 -12.23
N ALA A 282 -5.04 10.12 -10.97
CA ALA A 282 -6.03 10.50 -9.96
C ALA A 282 -6.75 11.82 -10.28
N SER A 283 -6.05 12.77 -10.91
CA SER A 283 -6.66 14.05 -11.31
C SER A 283 -7.66 13.87 -12.45
N LEU A 284 -7.33 13.05 -13.45
CA LEU A 284 -8.24 12.69 -14.55
C LEU A 284 -9.43 11.88 -14.04
N ALA A 285 -9.21 10.85 -13.23
CA ALA A 285 -10.26 10.02 -12.67
C ALA A 285 -11.15 10.72 -11.62
N GLY A 286 -10.82 11.97 -11.27
CA GLY A 286 -11.56 12.73 -10.24
C GLY A 286 -11.26 12.30 -8.80
N GLY A 287 -10.37 11.32 -8.58
CA GLY A 287 -9.97 10.83 -7.26
C GLY A 287 -9.05 9.62 -7.32
N CYS A 288 -8.41 9.33 -6.19
CA CYS A 288 -7.58 8.13 -5.98
C CYS A 288 -8.42 6.96 -5.46
N THR A 289 -7.77 5.89 -4.97
CA THR A 289 -8.45 4.74 -4.33
C THR A 289 -9.27 5.10 -3.09
N VAL A 290 -8.98 6.19 -2.41
CA VAL A 290 -9.82 6.68 -1.29
C VAL A 290 -11.01 7.47 -1.84
N GLY A 291 -10.77 8.48 -2.67
CA GLY A 291 -11.84 9.33 -3.22
C GLY A 291 -12.81 8.51 -4.08
N ASN A 292 -12.32 7.81 -5.12
CA ASN A 292 -13.19 7.00 -5.97
C ASN A 292 -13.54 5.65 -5.32
N GLY A 293 -12.54 4.97 -4.75
CA GLY A 293 -12.71 3.60 -4.30
C GLY A 293 -13.39 3.42 -2.95
N MET A 294 -13.37 4.43 -2.09
CA MET A 294 -14.08 4.36 -0.79
C MET A 294 -15.27 5.32 -0.77
N VAL A 295 -15.08 6.59 -1.16
CA VAL A 295 -16.12 7.61 -1.03
C VAL A 295 -17.14 7.51 -2.17
N GLN A 296 -16.70 7.58 -3.41
CA GLN A 296 -17.62 7.57 -4.55
C GLN A 296 -18.31 6.20 -4.76
N THR A 297 -17.65 5.09 -4.46
CA THR A 297 -18.30 3.77 -4.48
C THR A 297 -19.35 3.63 -3.38
N SER A 298 -19.15 4.23 -2.20
CA SER A 298 -20.11 4.21 -1.10
C SER A 298 -21.36 5.05 -1.39
N LEU A 299 -21.23 6.07 -2.25
CA LEU A 299 -22.35 6.85 -2.79
C LEU A 299 -23.01 6.15 -3.99
N PHE A 300 -22.53 4.98 -4.39
CA PHE A 300 -22.97 4.27 -5.60
C PHE A 300 -22.87 5.12 -6.87
N SER A 301 -21.84 5.99 -6.98
CA SER A 301 -21.63 6.82 -8.16
C SER A 301 -21.05 6.00 -9.33
N TYR A 302 -21.46 6.33 -10.56
CA TYR A 302 -20.89 5.75 -11.77
C TYR A 302 -19.39 5.99 -11.84
N GLN A 303 -18.94 7.20 -11.49
CA GLN A 303 -17.52 7.56 -11.44
C GLN A 303 -16.73 6.60 -10.53
N GLY A 304 -17.21 6.34 -9.32
CA GLY A 304 -16.51 5.50 -8.33
C GLY A 304 -16.31 4.06 -8.81
N TRP A 305 -17.39 3.42 -9.27
CA TRP A 305 -17.35 2.03 -9.71
C TRP A 305 -16.54 1.84 -10.99
N VAL A 306 -16.72 2.72 -11.99
CA VAL A 306 -15.94 2.66 -13.24
C VAL A 306 -14.46 2.95 -12.97
N ALA A 307 -14.14 3.98 -12.16
CA ALA A 307 -12.76 4.26 -11.78
C ALA A 307 -12.11 3.05 -11.10
N MET A 308 -12.80 2.38 -10.17
CA MET A 308 -12.26 1.21 -9.50
C MET A 308 -12.04 0.02 -10.43
N ALA A 309 -12.93 -0.21 -11.39
CA ALA A 309 -12.75 -1.24 -12.41
C ALA A 309 -11.48 -0.98 -13.25
N PHE A 310 -11.28 0.24 -13.71
CA PHE A 310 -10.10 0.61 -14.49
C PHE A 310 -8.82 0.68 -13.65
N ILE A 311 -8.89 1.09 -12.37
CA ILE A 311 -7.77 0.99 -11.43
C ILE A 311 -7.38 -0.48 -11.25
N ALA A 312 -8.34 -1.37 -11.04
CA ALA A 312 -8.07 -2.80 -10.90
C ALA A 312 -7.44 -3.40 -12.18
N LEU A 313 -7.94 -2.99 -13.36
CA LEU A 313 -7.36 -3.37 -14.65
C LEU A 313 -5.91 -2.86 -14.78
N GLY A 314 -5.64 -1.62 -14.43
CA GLY A 314 -4.29 -1.04 -14.43
C GLY A 314 -3.36 -1.78 -13.47
N VAL A 315 -3.83 -2.11 -12.26
CA VAL A 315 -3.08 -2.94 -11.29
C VAL A 315 -2.78 -4.32 -11.87
N PHE A 316 -3.75 -4.97 -12.51
CA PHE A 316 -3.55 -6.28 -13.14
C PHE A 316 -2.48 -6.23 -14.22
N VAL A 317 -2.56 -5.26 -15.13
CA VAL A 317 -1.57 -5.09 -16.22
C VAL A 317 -0.20 -4.74 -15.62
N GLY A 318 -0.13 -3.77 -14.71
CA GLY A 318 1.12 -3.37 -14.05
C GLY A 318 1.76 -4.50 -13.27
N ALA A 319 0.97 -5.29 -12.55
CA ALA A 319 1.46 -6.46 -11.84
C ALA A 319 2.06 -7.50 -12.78
N LYS A 320 1.42 -7.77 -13.92
CA LYS A 320 1.95 -8.69 -14.93
C LYS A 320 3.22 -8.17 -15.64
N LEU A 321 3.32 -6.87 -15.85
CA LEU A 321 4.47 -6.27 -16.54
C LEU A 321 5.70 -6.19 -15.65
N TRP A 322 5.54 -5.75 -14.39
CA TRP A 322 6.67 -5.39 -13.53
C TRP A 322 6.90 -6.33 -12.36
N LEU A 323 5.89 -7.12 -11.95
CA LEU A 323 5.98 -8.06 -10.84
C LEU A 323 5.98 -9.52 -11.34
N LYS A 324 6.56 -9.80 -12.51
CA LYS A 324 6.75 -11.19 -12.94
C LYS A 324 7.55 -11.90 -11.85
N PRO A 325 7.06 -13.03 -11.30
CA PRO A 325 7.91 -13.89 -10.50
C PRO A 325 9.12 -14.22 -11.37
N SER A 326 10.32 -14.07 -10.82
CA SER A 326 11.54 -14.49 -11.49
C SER A 326 11.37 -15.97 -11.74
N GLY A 327 11.04 -16.33 -12.99
CA GLY A 327 10.73 -17.70 -13.33
C GLY A 327 11.95 -18.57 -13.03
N VAL A 328 11.86 -19.33 -11.95
CA VAL A 328 12.64 -20.56 -11.83
C VAL A 328 12.18 -21.40 -13.04
N LYS A 329 13.05 -21.50 -14.04
CA LYS A 329 12.87 -22.49 -15.09
C LYS A 329 12.76 -23.82 -14.35
N GLN A 330 11.59 -24.46 -14.39
CA GLN A 330 11.46 -25.86 -14.07
C GLN A 330 12.39 -26.61 -15.03
N GLY A 331 13.64 -26.74 -14.66
CA GLY A 331 14.52 -27.71 -15.21
C GLY A 331 13.98 -29.05 -14.76
N ALA A 332 13.36 -29.78 -15.71
CA ALA A 332 13.02 -31.16 -15.51
C ALA A 332 14.28 -31.89 -15.02
N ALA A 333 14.36 -32.17 -13.74
CA ALA A 333 15.32 -33.09 -13.18
C ALA A 333 14.89 -34.52 -13.59
N LYS A 334 15.20 -34.90 -14.84
CA LYS A 334 15.37 -36.31 -15.19
C LYS A 334 16.77 -36.71 -14.76
N GLY A 335 16.82 -37.71 -13.91
CA GLY A 335 17.94 -38.22 -13.22
C GLY A 335 19.23 -38.38 -14.05
N ALA A 336 20.32 -38.00 -13.45
CA ALA A 336 21.64 -38.64 -13.63
C ALA A 336 22.48 -38.23 -12.42
N GLY A 337 22.92 -39.23 -11.66
CA GLY A 337 23.91 -39.02 -10.62
C GLY A 337 25.18 -38.45 -11.24
N GLY A 338 25.60 -37.31 -10.76
CA GLY A 338 26.85 -36.66 -11.06
C GLY A 338 27.49 -36.24 -9.77
N VAL A 339 28.59 -36.93 -9.42
CA VAL A 339 29.51 -36.60 -8.36
C VAL A 339 30.07 -35.22 -8.65
N TYR A 340 29.78 -34.21 -7.81
CA TYR A 340 30.46 -32.93 -7.87
C TYR A 340 31.75 -32.99 -7.07
N THR A 341 32.89 -32.99 -7.79
CA THR A 341 34.18 -32.71 -7.21
C THR A 341 34.23 -31.28 -6.74
N THR A 342 34.47 -31.10 -5.45
CA THR A 342 34.76 -29.82 -4.82
C THR A 342 36.09 -29.32 -5.33
N ASP A 343 36.10 -28.19 -6.04
CA ASP A 343 37.31 -27.42 -6.30
C ASP A 343 37.42 -26.35 -5.20
N GLU A 344 38.48 -26.48 -4.42
CA GLU A 344 38.85 -25.57 -3.33
C GLU A 344 39.27 -24.23 -3.91
N SER A 345 38.60 -23.16 -3.53
CA SER A 345 39.19 -21.85 -3.18
C SER A 345 38.12 -20.75 -3.00
N ILE A 346 37.38 -20.81 -1.92
CA ILE A 346 36.72 -19.61 -1.35
C ILE A 346 36.89 -19.71 0.16
N SER A 347 37.77 -18.85 0.70
CA SER A 347 38.03 -18.72 2.13
C SER A 347 36.70 -18.39 2.88
N GLU A 348 36.27 -19.32 3.72
CA GLU A 348 35.20 -19.15 4.69
C GLU A 348 35.57 -18.03 5.67
N PRO A 349 34.60 -17.13 6.02
CA PRO A 349 34.73 -16.41 7.28
C PRO A 349 34.42 -17.41 8.41
N GLN A 350 35.44 -17.77 9.16
CA GLN A 350 35.34 -18.60 10.37
C GLN A 350 34.37 -17.92 11.35
N LEU A 351 33.22 -18.53 11.56
CA LEU A 351 32.41 -18.33 12.76
C LEU A 351 33.09 -19.11 13.89
N ALA A 352 34.02 -18.43 14.57
CA ALA A 352 34.60 -18.92 15.80
C ALA A 352 33.50 -19.05 16.85
N GLY A 353 33.53 -20.20 17.56
CA GLY A 353 32.58 -20.52 18.62
C GLY A 353 32.49 -19.44 19.70
N VAL A 354 31.27 -19.09 20.05
CA VAL A 354 31.00 -18.23 21.19
C VAL A 354 30.80 -19.11 22.41
N GLU A 355 31.87 -19.27 23.20
CA GLU A 355 31.73 -19.63 24.62
C GLU A 355 31.22 -18.42 25.41
N PRO A 356 30.43 -18.62 26.48
CA PRO A 356 29.87 -17.51 27.25
C PRO A 356 30.97 -16.82 28.05
N ARG A 357 31.39 -15.64 27.61
CA ARG A 357 32.36 -14.80 28.33
C ARG A 357 31.68 -13.86 29.30
N GLN A 358 32.14 -13.94 30.53
CA GLN A 358 31.77 -13.04 31.64
C GLN A 358 32.14 -11.59 31.31
N SER A 359 31.36 -10.68 31.91
CA SER A 359 31.48 -9.24 31.90
C SER A 359 32.89 -8.70 32.09
N GLU A 360 33.41 -7.98 31.10
CA GLU A 360 34.40 -6.92 31.32
C GLU A 360 34.07 -5.74 30.39
N VAL A 361 34.09 -4.58 31.00
CA VAL A 361 33.81 -3.26 30.37
C VAL A 361 35.06 -2.90 29.57
N GLU A 362 34.93 -2.74 28.25
CA GLU A 362 36.03 -2.21 27.44
C GLU A 362 35.53 -1.16 26.44
N GLU A 363 36.36 -0.16 26.25
CA GLU A 363 36.14 1.14 25.62
C GLU A 363 35.60 1.08 24.16
N ALA A 364 34.88 2.13 23.76
CA ALA A 364 34.32 2.34 22.43
C ALA A 364 35.38 2.37 21.31
N PRO A 365 35.18 1.68 20.18
CA PRO A 365 36.11 1.75 19.05
C PRO A 365 35.97 3.07 18.28
N LYS A 366 37.10 3.73 18.10
CA LYS A 366 37.25 4.94 17.29
C LYS A 366 37.02 4.61 15.80
N PHE A 367 36.05 5.31 15.19
CA PHE A 367 35.81 5.27 13.76
C PHE A 367 36.94 5.96 12.99
N ASN A 368 37.69 5.23 12.20
CA ASN A 368 38.59 5.77 11.19
C ASN A 368 37.85 5.93 9.87
N ILE A 369 37.60 7.19 9.45
CA ILE A 369 37.10 7.54 8.12
C ILE A 369 38.28 7.48 7.14
N VAL A 370 38.33 6.43 6.33
CA VAL A 370 39.25 6.39 5.17
C VAL A 370 38.53 7.03 3.99
N SER A 371 39.02 8.19 3.57
CA SER A 371 38.61 8.84 2.32
C SER A 371 39.06 8.02 1.11
N ALA A 372 38.11 7.41 0.41
CA ALA A 372 38.36 6.78 -0.89
C ALA A 372 38.09 7.79 -2.00
N SER A 373 39.16 8.42 -2.52
CA SER A 373 39.15 9.11 -3.80
C SER A 373 39.41 8.10 -4.93
N SER A 374 38.68 8.32 -6.02
CA SER A 374 38.95 7.90 -7.41
C SER A 374 38.62 6.47 -7.82
N GLY A 375 37.77 6.38 -8.85
CA GLY A 375 37.64 5.24 -9.73
C GLY A 375 36.18 4.79 -10.00
N VAL A 376 35.47 5.56 -10.84
CA VAL A 376 34.17 5.12 -11.39
C VAL A 376 34.40 3.96 -12.35
N GLY A 377 34.24 2.75 -11.84
CA GLY A 377 34.03 1.56 -12.65
C GLY A 377 32.68 0.98 -12.32
N LEU A 378 31.69 1.20 -13.18
CA LEU A 378 30.39 0.52 -13.11
C LEU A 378 30.58 -0.98 -13.30
N LYS A 379 30.89 -1.69 -12.22
CA LYS A 379 30.69 -3.14 -12.18
C LYS A 379 29.23 -3.41 -11.87
N THR A 380 28.50 -3.87 -12.88
CA THR A 380 27.20 -4.51 -12.73
C THR A 380 27.32 -5.61 -11.66
N LYS A 381 26.61 -5.43 -10.52
CA LYS A 381 26.48 -6.47 -9.51
C LYS A 381 25.90 -7.73 -10.18
N PRO A 382 26.42 -8.92 -9.88
CA PRO A 382 25.84 -10.15 -10.36
C PRO A 382 24.39 -10.26 -9.85
N LYS A 383 23.52 -10.77 -10.72
CA LYS A 383 22.14 -11.11 -10.45
C LYS A 383 22.10 -12.00 -9.22
N GLN A 384 21.55 -11.53 -8.10
CA GLN A 384 21.36 -12.35 -6.91
C GLN A 384 20.42 -13.48 -7.28
N ASP A 385 20.90 -14.71 -7.20
CA ASP A 385 20.08 -15.91 -7.33
C ASP A 385 19.19 -16.00 -6.08
N THR A 386 17.90 -15.78 -6.28
CA THR A 386 16.86 -15.83 -5.25
C THR A 386 16.44 -17.28 -4.93
N THR A 387 17.38 -18.20 -4.88
CA THR A 387 17.12 -19.59 -4.56
C THR A 387 17.43 -19.86 -3.09
N ALA A 388 16.54 -20.55 -2.37
CA ALA A 388 16.79 -20.96 -1.00
C ALA A 388 18.04 -21.86 -0.96
N ARG A 389 19.02 -21.50 -0.12
CA ARG A 389 20.28 -22.22 0.01
C ARG A 389 20.20 -23.21 1.17
N PRO A 390 20.59 -24.47 1.02
CA PRO A 390 20.61 -25.42 2.11
C PRO A 390 21.70 -25.05 3.14
N LEU A 391 21.32 -25.03 4.42
CA LEU A 391 22.23 -24.83 5.57
C LEU A 391 22.61 -26.15 6.26
N GLY A 392 22.11 -27.31 5.78
CA GLY A 392 22.25 -28.61 6.40
C GLY A 392 21.09 -28.97 7.35
N GLU A 393 20.93 -30.27 7.65
CA GLU A 393 19.89 -30.81 8.54
C GLU A 393 18.44 -30.40 8.19
N GLY A 394 18.09 -30.30 6.88
CA GLY A 394 16.72 -29.93 6.45
C GLY A 394 16.40 -28.45 6.67
N ARG A 395 17.39 -27.59 6.85
CA ARG A 395 17.23 -26.14 6.99
C ARG A 395 17.70 -25.42 5.72
N TYR A 396 16.94 -24.43 5.30
CA TYR A 396 17.20 -23.61 4.12
C TYR A 396 17.18 -22.14 4.48
N ILE A 397 18.05 -21.33 3.87
CA ILE A 397 18.04 -19.87 4.02
C ILE A 397 17.66 -19.20 2.71
N LEU A 398 16.73 -18.26 2.77
CA LEU A 398 16.37 -17.39 1.67
C LEU A 398 16.78 -15.96 2.02
N ASP A 399 17.73 -15.42 1.26
CA ASP A 399 18.22 -14.06 1.45
C ASP A 399 17.37 -13.08 0.63
N THR A 400 16.55 -12.30 1.31
CA THR A 400 15.72 -11.24 0.74
C THR A 400 16.14 -9.85 1.22
N LEU A 401 17.43 -9.72 1.62
CA LEU A 401 18.01 -8.45 2.03
C LEU A 401 18.01 -7.44 0.88
N GLY A 402 17.31 -6.34 1.06
CA GLY A 402 17.19 -5.27 0.06
C GLY A 402 15.92 -5.33 -0.78
N ASP A 403 15.12 -6.38 -0.69
CA ASP A 403 13.86 -6.46 -1.42
C ASP A 403 12.76 -5.63 -0.75
N VAL A 404 12.01 -4.93 -1.60
CA VAL A 404 10.86 -4.11 -1.15
C VAL A 404 9.62 -4.99 -1.10
N CYS A 405 8.85 -4.93 -0.01
CA CYS A 405 7.55 -5.60 0.07
C CYS A 405 6.74 -5.35 -1.22
N PRO A 406 6.29 -6.40 -1.94
CA PRO A 406 5.92 -7.74 -1.48
C PRO A 406 6.90 -8.87 -1.85
N PHE A 407 8.04 -8.57 -2.45
CA PHE A 407 8.96 -9.59 -2.99
C PHE A 407 9.37 -10.63 -1.96
N PRO A 408 9.81 -10.27 -0.72
CA PRO A 408 10.19 -11.26 0.28
C PRO A 408 9.08 -12.28 0.59
N LEU A 409 7.82 -11.84 0.60
CA LEU A 409 6.68 -12.72 0.88
C LEU A 409 6.38 -13.67 -0.28
N ILE A 410 6.54 -13.18 -1.52
CA ILE A 410 6.30 -13.98 -2.74
C ILE A 410 7.38 -15.05 -2.86
N GLU A 411 8.63 -14.68 -2.66
CA GLU A 411 9.78 -15.57 -2.71
C GLU A 411 9.77 -16.59 -1.59
N ALA A 412 9.46 -16.17 -0.37
CA ALA A 412 9.28 -17.08 0.76
C ALA A 412 8.19 -18.11 0.51
N LYS A 413 7.05 -17.70 -0.04
CA LYS A 413 5.96 -18.63 -0.36
C LYS A 413 6.34 -19.61 -1.45
N GLN A 414 7.11 -19.17 -2.45
CA GLN A 414 7.61 -20.03 -3.50
C GLN A 414 8.63 -21.04 -2.96
N ALA A 415 9.60 -20.57 -2.17
CA ALA A 415 10.58 -21.44 -1.52
C ALA A 415 9.89 -22.46 -0.58
N MET A 416 8.89 -22.05 0.20
CA MET A 416 8.12 -22.96 1.05
C MET A 416 7.33 -24.01 0.27
N SER A 417 6.93 -23.74 -0.97
CA SER A 417 6.23 -24.73 -1.80
C SER A 417 7.15 -25.82 -2.38
N GLU A 418 8.46 -25.62 -2.31
CA GLU A 418 9.50 -26.54 -2.78
C GLU A 418 10.07 -27.39 -1.65
N LEU A 419 9.77 -27.06 -0.38
CA LEU A 419 10.25 -27.79 0.80
C LEU A 419 9.33 -28.97 1.16
N ASN A 420 9.94 -30.04 1.67
CA ASN A 420 9.23 -31.21 2.17
C ASN A 420 8.68 -30.98 3.58
N SER A 421 7.72 -31.80 4.00
CA SER A 421 7.16 -31.75 5.34
C SER A 421 8.24 -32.06 6.39
N GLY A 422 8.53 -31.09 7.28
CA GLY A 422 9.55 -31.19 8.31
C GLY A 422 10.82 -30.38 8.04
N GLU A 423 10.94 -29.75 6.86
CA GLU A 423 12.04 -28.84 6.55
C GLU A 423 11.74 -27.41 7.02
N GLU A 424 12.76 -26.65 7.40
CA GLU A 424 12.67 -25.30 7.96
C GLU A 424 13.23 -24.26 6.98
N LEU A 425 12.48 -23.20 6.69
CA LEU A 425 12.92 -22.07 5.89
C LEU A 425 13.27 -20.87 6.78
N ILE A 426 14.50 -20.44 6.74
CA ILE A 426 15.00 -19.24 7.41
C ILE A 426 14.99 -18.09 6.42
N LEU A 427 14.23 -17.03 6.74
CA LEU A 427 14.17 -15.82 5.91
C LEU A 427 15.13 -14.77 6.46
N SER A 428 16.10 -14.36 5.65
CA SER A 428 16.95 -13.22 5.96
C SER A 428 16.25 -11.94 5.50
N LEU A 429 15.52 -11.30 6.42
CA LEU A 429 14.86 -10.02 6.21
C LEU A 429 15.66 -8.91 6.87
N ILE A 430 15.65 -7.71 6.31
CA ILE A 430 16.31 -6.52 6.91
C ILE A 430 15.87 -6.26 8.38
N HIS A 431 14.86 -6.97 8.86
CA HIS A 431 14.19 -6.69 10.13
C HIS A 431 14.19 -7.81 11.17
N ILE A 432 14.80 -8.95 10.90
CA ILE A 432 14.85 -10.05 11.87
C ILE A 432 16.28 -10.58 11.91
N SER A 433 17.07 -9.98 12.80
CA SER A 433 18.34 -10.56 13.26
C SER A 433 18.10 -11.22 14.62
N GLU A 434 17.23 -12.22 14.71
CA GLU A 434 17.21 -13.17 15.82
C GLU A 434 16.61 -14.48 15.32
N PRO A 435 17.35 -15.59 15.44
CA PRO A 435 16.78 -16.91 15.21
C PRO A 435 15.82 -17.21 16.37
N THR A 436 14.53 -17.18 16.13
CA THR A 436 13.58 -17.83 17.05
C THR A 436 13.78 -19.32 16.91
N ARG A 437 14.60 -19.90 17.80
CA ARG A 437 14.54 -21.33 18.12
C ARG A 437 13.17 -21.59 18.74
N ARG A 438 12.35 -22.37 18.08
CA ARG A 438 11.60 -23.54 18.62
C ARG A 438 10.90 -24.25 17.50
#